data_9798e996550f38691481aa870a9158f8
#
_entry.id   9798e996550f38691481aa870a9158f8
#
_cell.length_a   1.000
_cell.length_b   1.000
_cell.length_c   1.000
_cell.angle_alpha   90.00
_cell.angle_beta   90.00
_cell.angle_gamma   90.00
#
_symmetry.space_group_name_H-M   'P 1'
#
loop_
_entity.id
_entity.type
_entity.pdbx_description
1 polymer ?
#
loop_
_entity_poly.entity_id
_entity_poly.type
_entity_poly.pdbx_seq_one_letter_code
_entity_poly.pdbx_strand_id
1 'polypeptide(L)'
;MLAQTLSASLLGVEGLLVRVEVDVAFGLPSLTIVGLAGSQVQEARERVRSALRNSGFELPARRITVNLAPADVPKDGTAYDVAIAVGILAASGQLPDASRLSSTALLGELALDGSVQPVSGVLSLVAAAHSAGIPSVTVAAGDEAEAACISGIAVLPASRLGDVVGHLAGVRELVPAVPTPMPPWQPPQGVPDLSDVIGQALARRALEIAVAGRHNLAVCGPPGVGKTLLLRCAEGLQPPLADPEAIEVSRIYSAAGLIDRRRPLIRQRPFRAPHHTVSTQGLVGGGPRVRPGEASLSHRGILFLDEALEFRTDALDALRQPLEAGAVTIARVEGALLLPARFTLLMAFNPCPCGWLTSTSRQCRCDEGQARRYAGRLSGPMRDRLDLWVRAEEPRHADPDGVEPSVAVAHRIRLAWQRQAERQGMANGDLPTVGGDAGLALDPHLRTLLQRRGIKFRLSPRRLHRVARVARTIADLGGTEDVRAEHVDEALHYRPEAAA
;
A
#
# COMPACT_ATOMS: atom_id res chain seq x y z
N MET A 1 15.58 41.34 1.82
CA MET A 1 16.58 40.40 1.26
C MET A 1 15.89 39.09 1.00
N LEU A 2 16.24 38.44 -0.10
CA LEU A 2 15.66 37.15 -0.51
C LEU A 2 16.59 36.02 -0.07
N ALA A 3 16.03 34.97 0.55
CA ALA A 3 16.72 33.71 0.83
C ALA A 3 15.88 32.53 0.32
N GLN A 4 16.54 31.43 0.03
CA GLN A 4 15.89 30.20 -0.44
C GLN A 4 16.37 29.02 0.40
N THR A 5 15.41 28.18 0.84
CA THR A 5 15.66 26.91 1.51
C THR A 5 14.91 25.80 0.78
N LEU A 6 15.24 24.55 1.09
CA LEU A 6 14.62 23.37 0.51
C LEU A 6 13.82 22.61 1.57
N SER A 7 12.64 22.15 1.20
CA SER A 7 11.81 21.27 2.00
C SER A 7 11.12 20.25 1.09
N ALA A 8 10.20 19.44 1.60
CA ALA A 8 9.39 18.53 0.79
C ALA A 8 7.94 18.48 1.27
N SER A 9 7.04 18.17 0.34
CA SER A 9 5.61 17.98 0.56
C SER A 9 5.23 16.53 0.32
N LEU A 10 4.27 16.03 1.10
CA LEU A 10 3.63 14.76 0.81
C LEU A 10 2.42 14.98 -0.11
N LEU A 11 2.38 14.25 -1.23
CA LEU A 11 1.28 14.26 -2.17
C LEU A 11 0.73 12.83 -2.32
N GLY A 12 -0.33 12.49 -1.57
CA GLY A 12 -0.77 11.11 -1.43
C GLY A 12 0.26 10.28 -0.66
N VAL A 13 1.02 9.43 -1.36
CA VAL A 13 2.14 8.63 -0.82
C VAL A 13 3.49 9.04 -1.38
N GLU A 14 3.51 9.94 -2.36
CA GLU A 14 4.73 10.43 -2.99
C GLU A 14 5.21 11.72 -2.34
N GLY A 15 6.53 11.87 -2.24
CA GLY A 15 7.17 13.12 -1.84
C GLY A 15 7.42 14.03 -3.05
N LEU A 16 7.32 15.34 -2.84
CA LEU A 16 7.66 16.37 -3.82
C LEU A 16 8.60 17.38 -3.18
N LEU A 17 9.75 17.66 -3.80
CA LEU A 17 10.65 18.71 -3.34
C LEU A 17 9.98 20.09 -3.47
N VAL A 18 10.06 20.90 -2.42
CA VAL A 18 9.51 22.26 -2.34
C VAL A 18 10.60 23.26 -2.07
N ARG A 19 10.68 24.30 -2.88
CA ARG A 19 11.51 25.47 -2.60
C ARG A 19 10.73 26.44 -1.74
N VAL A 20 11.35 26.87 -0.65
CA VAL A 20 10.80 27.84 0.29
C VAL A 20 11.59 29.15 0.10
N GLU A 21 10.95 30.11 -0.54
CA GLU A 21 11.54 31.44 -0.82
C GLU A 21 11.04 32.42 0.23
N VAL A 22 11.95 33.09 0.91
CA VAL A 22 11.60 34.05 1.98
C VAL A 22 12.15 35.41 1.62
N ASP A 23 11.27 36.41 1.48
CA ASP A 23 11.62 37.81 1.29
C ASP A 23 11.30 38.62 2.53
N VAL A 24 12.33 39.36 3.01
CA VAL A 24 12.22 40.33 4.11
C VAL A 24 12.37 41.72 3.55
N ALA A 25 11.26 42.44 3.44
CA ALA A 25 11.14 43.76 2.84
C ALA A 25 10.76 44.83 3.89
N PHE A 26 11.02 46.13 3.58
CA PHE A 26 10.48 47.22 4.38
C PHE A 26 8.98 47.26 4.36
N GLY A 27 8.34 47.51 5.48
CA GLY A 27 6.89 47.60 5.63
C GLY A 27 6.39 47.29 7.03
N LEU A 28 5.08 47.34 7.23
CA LEU A 28 4.49 46.98 8.50
C LEU A 28 4.77 45.49 8.81
N PRO A 29 5.09 45.18 10.09
CA PRO A 29 5.41 43.81 10.50
C PRO A 29 4.27 42.84 10.15
N SER A 30 4.54 41.89 9.27
CA SER A 30 3.62 40.84 8.86
C SER A 30 4.37 39.60 8.41
N LEU A 31 3.75 38.41 8.58
CA LEU A 31 4.24 37.13 8.06
C LEU A 31 3.11 36.51 7.22
N THR A 32 3.35 36.44 5.92
CA THR A 32 2.38 35.90 4.94
C THR A 32 3.00 34.69 4.22
N ILE A 33 2.23 33.60 4.10
CA ILE A 33 2.64 32.40 3.38
C ILE A 33 1.75 32.25 2.13
N VAL A 34 2.35 32.10 0.96
CA VAL A 34 1.68 31.95 -0.34
C VAL A 34 2.16 30.66 -1.04
N GLY A 35 1.53 30.24 -2.14
CA GLY A 35 1.87 29.04 -2.90
C GLY A 35 0.97 27.84 -2.61
N LEU A 36 -0.37 28.04 -2.62
CA LEU A 36 -1.39 27.02 -2.30
C LEU A 36 -1.17 26.33 -0.96
N ALA A 37 -0.84 27.12 0.05
CA ALA A 37 -0.62 26.68 1.43
C ALA A 37 -1.95 26.27 2.10
N GLY A 38 -2.11 25.00 2.49
CA GLY A 38 -3.24 24.50 3.27
C GLY A 38 -3.31 25.10 4.68
N SER A 39 -4.38 24.82 5.41
CA SER A 39 -4.62 25.39 6.74
C SER A 39 -3.46 25.15 7.72
N GLN A 40 -2.91 23.94 7.74
CA GLN A 40 -1.79 23.58 8.62
C GLN A 40 -0.52 24.40 8.32
N VAL A 41 -0.27 24.67 7.03
CA VAL A 41 0.86 25.52 6.62
C VAL A 41 0.62 26.99 6.99
N GLN A 42 -0.66 27.44 6.95
CA GLN A 42 -1.01 28.78 7.42
C GLN A 42 -0.81 28.94 8.95
N GLU A 43 -1.07 27.89 9.73
CA GLU A 43 -0.82 27.83 11.17
C GLU A 43 0.70 27.87 11.51
N ALA A 44 1.58 27.45 10.58
CA ALA A 44 3.03 27.52 10.76
C ALA A 44 3.52 28.90 11.14
N ARG A 45 2.80 29.98 10.75
CA ARG A 45 3.15 31.37 11.13
C ARG A 45 3.32 31.55 12.63
N GLU A 46 2.39 31.02 13.41
CA GLU A 46 2.42 31.17 14.88
C GLU A 46 3.44 30.22 15.51
N ARG A 47 3.59 28.99 15.00
CA ARG A 47 4.62 28.06 15.46
C ARG A 47 6.02 28.60 15.20
N VAL A 48 6.31 29.02 13.98
CA VAL A 48 7.62 29.58 13.57
C VAL A 48 7.95 30.85 14.37
N ARG A 49 6.97 31.75 14.55
CA ARG A 49 7.17 32.99 15.35
C ARG A 49 7.59 32.67 16.78
N SER A 50 6.87 31.74 17.43
CA SER A 50 7.15 31.36 18.82
C SER A 50 8.47 30.60 18.94
N ALA A 51 8.71 29.64 18.03
CA ALA A 51 9.91 28.84 18.00
C ALA A 51 11.20 29.71 17.84
N LEU A 52 11.17 30.68 16.92
CA LEU A 52 12.29 31.60 16.72
C LEU A 52 12.59 32.37 18.02
N ARG A 53 11.60 32.98 18.64
CA ARG A 53 11.78 33.76 19.90
C ARG A 53 12.30 32.87 21.03
N ASN A 54 11.71 31.70 21.22
CA ASN A 54 12.10 30.79 22.32
C ASN A 54 13.44 30.08 22.06
N SER A 55 13.93 30.11 20.82
CA SER A 55 15.28 29.65 20.46
C SER A 55 16.33 30.75 20.53
N GLY A 56 15.98 31.98 20.97
CA GLY A 56 16.92 33.11 21.11
C GLY A 56 17.18 33.87 19.81
N PHE A 57 16.36 33.68 18.77
CA PHE A 57 16.45 34.41 17.50
C PHE A 57 15.45 35.56 17.45
N GLU A 58 15.80 36.62 16.70
CA GLU A 58 14.91 37.75 16.50
C GLU A 58 14.00 37.55 15.28
N LEU A 59 12.67 37.74 15.46
CA LEU A 59 11.79 37.89 14.33
C LEU A 59 11.86 39.33 13.81
N PRO A 60 12.28 39.54 12.53
CA PRO A 60 12.40 40.91 12.00
C PRO A 60 11.10 41.71 12.09
N ALA A 61 11.12 42.91 12.62
CA ALA A 61 9.96 43.82 12.64
C ALA A 61 9.76 44.46 11.25
N ARG A 62 9.58 43.58 10.23
CA ARG A 62 9.46 43.93 8.80
C ARG A 62 8.37 43.09 8.16
N ARG A 63 8.04 43.36 6.89
CA ARG A 63 7.16 42.56 6.08
C ARG A 63 7.91 41.32 5.61
N ILE A 64 7.42 40.13 6.00
CA ILE A 64 7.98 38.83 5.62
C ILE A 64 6.96 38.12 4.70
N THR A 65 7.41 37.73 3.51
CA THR A 65 6.63 36.94 2.59
C THR A 65 7.35 35.61 2.34
N VAL A 66 6.65 34.50 2.55
CA VAL A 66 7.13 33.14 2.29
C VAL A 66 6.38 32.59 1.10
N ASN A 67 7.07 32.20 0.05
CA ASN A 67 6.51 31.53 -1.12
C ASN A 67 6.95 30.08 -1.18
N LEU A 68 5.97 29.16 -1.30
CA LEU A 68 6.21 27.71 -1.45
C LEU A 68 6.08 27.32 -2.92
N ALA A 69 7.18 27.08 -3.59
CA ALA A 69 7.23 26.73 -5.01
C ALA A 69 7.39 25.21 -5.22
N PRO A 70 6.74 24.60 -6.24
CA PRO A 70 5.93 25.23 -7.29
C PRO A 70 4.52 25.64 -6.80
N ALA A 71 3.95 26.70 -7.37
CA ALA A 71 2.67 27.28 -6.90
C ALA A 71 1.41 26.51 -7.35
N ASP A 72 1.54 25.59 -8.28
CA ASP A 72 0.47 24.78 -8.88
C ASP A 72 0.14 23.49 -8.12
N VAL A 73 0.93 23.15 -7.10
CA VAL A 73 0.72 21.96 -6.27
C VAL A 73 0.29 22.36 -4.85
N PRO A 74 -0.79 21.76 -4.30
CA PRO A 74 -1.19 21.98 -2.92
C PRO A 74 -0.13 21.53 -1.93
N LYS A 75 0.13 22.32 -0.89
CA LYS A 75 1.03 22.00 0.20
C LYS A 75 0.25 21.84 1.49
N ASP A 76 0.22 20.63 1.99
CA ASP A 76 -0.36 20.28 3.27
C ASP A 76 0.71 19.71 4.22
N GLY A 77 0.40 19.72 5.52
CA GLY A 77 1.29 19.20 6.55
C GLY A 77 2.17 20.27 7.20
N THR A 78 3.03 19.82 8.08
CA THR A 78 3.82 20.68 8.99
C THR A 78 5.32 20.58 8.73
N ALA A 79 5.75 19.84 7.70
CA ALA A 79 7.16 19.57 7.40
C ALA A 79 7.98 20.81 7.02
N TYR A 80 7.33 21.95 6.76
CA TYR A 80 7.97 23.18 6.27
C TYR A 80 8.45 24.12 7.38
N ASP A 81 8.03 23.92 8.64
CA ASP A 81 8.24 24.88 9.71
C ASP A 81 9.73 25.20 9.89
N VAL A 82 10.60 24.17 9.89
CA VAL A 82 12.04 24.34 10.00
C VAL A 82 12.59 25.12 8.80
N ALA A 83 12.16 24.79 7.57
CA ALA A 83 12.63 25.47 6.37
C ALA A 83 12.21 26.95 6.33
N ILE A 84 10.97 27.25 6.76
CA ILE A 84 10.47 28.63 6.87
C ILE A 84 11.28 29.41 7.92
N ALA A 85 11.51 28.82 9.11
CA ALA A 85 12.28 29.48 10.17
C ALA A 85 13.70 29.79 9.72
N VAL A 86 14.42 28.82 9.16
CA VAL A 86 15.77 28.99 8.64
C VAL A 86 15.82 30.01 7.51
N GLY A 87 14.81 29.96 6.60
CA GLY A 87 14.69 30.95 5.52
C GLY A 87 14.54 32.38 6.04
N ILE A 88 13.79 32.62 7.13
CA ILE A 88 13.64 33.91 7.78
C ILE A 88 14.98 34.36 8.37
N LEU A 89 15.69 33.45 9.06
CA LEU A 89 17.02 33.77 9.64
C LEU A 89 18.03 34.11 8.56
N ALA A 90 18.05 33.39 7.45
CA ALA A 90 18.93 33.67 6.33
C ALA A 90 18.60 35.01 5.67
N ALA A 91 17.30 35.28 5.39
CA ALA A 91 16.86 36.53 4.77
C ALA A 91 17.04 37.75 5.67
N SER A 92 17.13 37.58 6.98
CA SER A 92 17.37 38.65 7.95
C SER A 92 18.85 38.83 8.31
N GLY A 93 19.77 38.02 7.78
CA GLY A 93 21.21 38.09 8.06
C GLY A 93 21.60 37.47 9.40
N GLN A 94 20.71 36.71 10.05
CA GLN A 94 21.02 36.03 11.32
C GLN A 94 21.70 34.66 11.11
N LEU A 95 21.74 34.15 9.88
CA LEU A 95 22.52 32.96 9.49
C LEU A 95 23.82 33.45 8.82
N PRO A 96 25.00 33.30 9.48
CA PRO A 96 26.28 33.88 8.99
C PRO A 96 26.76 33.26 7.68
N ASP A 97 26.52 31.95 7.49
CA ASP A 97 26.82 31.21 6.26
C ASP A 97 25.58 30.53 5.74
N ALA A 98 25.20 30.81 4.48
CA ALA A 98 24.06 30.23 3.79
C ALA A 98 24.47 29.21 2.73
N SER A 99 25.73 28.85 2.61
CA SER A 99 26.29 28.00 1.55
C SER A 99 25.67 26.59 1.56
N ARG A 100 25.33 26.07 2.73
CA ARG A 100 24.71 24.73 2.91
C ARG A 100 23.22 24.69 2.62
N LEU A 101 22.53 25.82 2.47
CA LEU A 101 21.07 25.85 2.24
C LEU A 101 20.66 25.21 0.94
N SER A 102 21.45 25.31 -0.13
CA SER A 102 21.18 24.74 -1.42
C SER A 102 21.43 23.22 -1.49
N SER A 103 22.18 22.66 -0.54
CA SER A 103 22.57 21.26 -0.47
C SER A 103 21.88 20.48 0.66
N THR A 104 21.01 21.13 1.45
CA THR A 104 20.34 20.50 2.59
C THR A 104 18.84 20.75 2.52
N ALA A 105 18.05 19.66 2.46
CA ALA A 105 16.60 19.74 2.65
C ALA A 105 16.29 19.80 4.15
N LEU A 106 15.32 20.64 4.53
CA LEU A 106 14.94 20.91 5.92
C LEU A 106 13.52 20.40 6.16
N LEU A 107 13.39 19.34 6.97
CA LEU A 107 12.11 18.69 7.27
C LEU A 107 11.87 18.70 8.79
N GLY A 108 10.70 19.09 9.21
CA GLY A 108 10.27 19.02 10.60
C GLY A 108 9.23 20.06 10.95
N GLU A 109 8.34 19.71 11.86
CA GLU A 109 7.42 20.63 12.53
C GLU A 109 8.15 21.32 13.68
N LEU A 110 7.84 22.57 13.96
CA LEU A 110 8.38 23.28 15.12
C LEU A 110 7.33 23.35 16.22
N ALA A 111 7.70 22.88 17.41
CA ALA A 111 6.96 23.21 18.61
C ALA A 111 7.29 24.64 19.05
N LEU A 112 6.40 25.22 19.88
CA LEU A 112 6.53 26.62 20.33
C LEU A 112 7.84 26.91 21.08
N ASP A 113 8.45 25.89 21.72
CA ASP A 113 9.71 25.98 22.46
C ASP A 113 10.96 25.83 21.56
N GLY A 114 10.78 25.72 20.24
CA GLY A 114 11.84 25.52 19.27
C GLY A 114 12.33 24.08 19.11
N SER A 115 11.69 23.10 19.73
CA SER A 115 11.98 21.68 19.48
C SER A 115 11.47 21.26 18.10
N VAL A 116 12.24 20.42 17.39
CA VAL A 116 11.87 19.85 16.09
C VAL A 116 11.07 18.58 16.32
N GLN A 117 9.83 18.58 15.85
CA GLN A 117 8.90 17.51 16.02
C GLN A 117 8.81 16.62 14.78
N PRO A 118 8.55 15.31 14.96
CA PRO A 118 8.39 14.36 13.89
C PRO A 118 7.20 14.68 12.99
N VAL A 119 7.34 14.34 11.67
CA VAL A 119 6.30 14.53 10.66
C VAL A 119 5.87 13.21 10.04
N SER A 120 4.69 13.16 9.43
CA SER A 120 4.21 11.97 8.70
C SER A 120 4.82 11.91 7.31
N GLY A 121 5.09 10.69 6.80
CA GLY A 121 5.55 10.49 5.44
C GLY A 121 7.03 10.78 5.21
N VAL A 122 7.83 10.84 6.28
CA VAL A 122 9.27 11.16 6.23
C VAL A 122 10.01 10.32 5.19
N LEU A 123 9.70 9.03 5.10
CA LEU A 123 10.32 8.13 4.11
C LEU A 123 10.13 8.65 2.67
N SER A 124 8.93 9.12 2.34
CA SER A 124 8.63 9.69 1.02
C SER A 124 9.24 11.07 0.82
N LEU A 125 9.28 11.91 1.87
CA LEU A 125 9.88 13.24 1.81
C LEU A 125 11.39 13.15 1.56
N VAL A 126 12.08 12.25 2.27
CA VAL A 126 13.52 12.00 2.10
C VAL A 126 13.82 11.38 0.73
N ALA A 127 12.98 10.45 0.27
CA ALA A 127 13.11 9.87 -1.08
C ALA A 127 13.00 10.94 -2.18
N ALA A 128 12.13 11.93 -2.01
CA ALA A 128 11.99 13.04 -2.95
C ALA A 128 13.25 13.93 -2.96
N ALA A 129 13.82 14.26 -1.80
CA ALA A 129 15.06 15.00 -1.70
C ALA A 129 16.23 14.26 -2.36
N HIS A 130 16.35 12.95 -2.09
CA HIS A 130 17.35 12.09 -2.71
C HIS A 130 17.21 12.04 -4.25
N SER A 131 15.99 11.82 -4.75
CA SER A 131 15.71 11.79 -6.20
C SER A 131 16.00 13.11 -6.90
N ALA A 132 15.93 14.23 -6.18
CA ALA A 132 16.30 15.55 -6.68
C ALA A 132 17.81 15.83 -6.59
N GLY A 133 18.63 14.86 -6.14
CA GLY A 133 20.07 14.99 -6.03
C GLY A 133 20.54 15.82 -4.84
N ILE A 134 19.70 16.01 -3.81
CA ILE A 134 20.07 16.73 -2.59
C ILE A 134 20.94 15.80 -1.73
N PRO A 135 22.17 16.21 -1.35
CA PRO A 135 23.11 15.33 -0.65
C PRO A 135 22.79 15.13 0.83
N SER A 136 22.04 16.04 1.47
CA SER A 136 21.72 15.94 2.90
C SER A 136 20.31 16.41 3.23
N VAL A 137 19.75 15.86 4.32
CA VAL A 137 18.44 16.24 4.83
C VAL A 137 18.46 16.32 6.35
N THR A 138 17.93 17.41 6.92
CA THR A 138 17.65 17.47 8.36
C THR A 138 16.27 16.96 8.65
N VAL A 139 16.14 16.16 9.71
CA VAL A 139 14.87 15.59 10.18
C VAL A 139 14.76 15.73 11.70
N ALA A 140 13.57 15.60 12.24
CA ALA A 140 13.42 15.46 13.69
C ALA A 140 14.18 14.21 14.19
N ALA A 141 14.78 14.29 15.38
CA ALA A 141 15.48 13.15 15.98
C ALA A 141 14.59 11.89 16.12
N GLY A 142 13.27 12.07 16.30
CA GLY A 142 12.31 10.96 16.35
C GLY A 142 12.02 10.30 14.99
N ASP A 143 12.43 10.91 13.88
CA ASP A 143 12.25 10.41 12.50
C ASP A 143 13.56 9.82 11.94
N GLU A 144 14.64 9.81 12.70
CA GLU A 144 15.98 9.40 12.28
C GLU A 144 16.00 8.02 11.62
N ALA A 145 15.46 7.00 12.31
CA ALA A 145 15.48 5.62 11.81
C ALA A 145 14.65 5.45 10.53
N GLU A 146 13.53 6.16 10.42
CA GLU A 146 12.68 6.14 9.22
C GLU A 146 13.37 6.83 8.04
N ALA A 147 13.92 8.00 8.24
CA ALA A 147 14.65 8.75 7.23
C ALA A 147 15.87 7.99 6.71
N ALA A 148 16.61 7.34 7.61
CA ALA A 148 17.82 6.57 7.30
C ALA A 148 17.57 5.25 6.54
N CYS A 149 16.31 4.91 6.23
CA CYS A 149 15.98 3.82 5.31
C CYS A 149 16.31 4.15 3.84
N ILE A 150 16.44 5.43 3.49
CA ILE A 150 16.83 5.85 2.15
C ILE A 150 18.36 5.98 2.11
N SER A 151 19.01 5.11 1.37
CA SER A 151 20.45 5.15 1.14
C SER A 151 20.83 6.24 0.15
N GLY A 152 22.08 6.74 0.22
CA GLY A 152 22.61 7.71 -0.73
C GLY A 152 22.34 9.18 -0.40
N ILE A 153 21.71 9.48 0.74
CA ILE A 153 21.51 10.82 1.28
C ILE A 153 21.94 10.85 2.75
N ALA A 154 22.65 11.90 3.18
CA ALA A 154 23.05 12.08 4.57
C ALA A 154 21.86 12.58 5.40
N VAL A 155 21.37 11.74 6.32
CA VAL A 155 20.28 12.10 7.25
C VAL A 155 20.86 12.74 8.50
N LEU A 156 20.45 13.96 8.81
CA LEU A 156 20.96 14.79 9.90
C LEU A 156 19.85 15.01 10.95
N PRO A 157 19.78 14.18 12.00
CA PRO A 157 18.77 14.32 13.03
C PRO A 157 19.01 15.54 13.90
N ALA A 158 17.96 16.32 14.16
CA ALA A 158 18.01 17.51 14.99
C ALA A 158 16.89 17.50 16.04
N SER A 159 17.19 17.86 17.27
CA SER A 159 16.22 17.99 18.36
C SER A 159 15.65 19.41 18.49
N ARG A 160 16.42 20.41 18.12
CA ARG A 160 16.07 21.83 18.26
C ARG A 160 16.43 22.64 17.02
N LEU A 161 15.69 23.72 16.78
CA LEU A 161 15.99 24.68 15.71
C LEU A 161 17.43 25.22 15.80
N GLY A 162 17.93 25.49 17.02
CA GLY A 162 19.29 25.92 17.23
C GLY A 162 20.36 24.93 16.74
N ASP A 163 20.11 23.62 16.80
CA ASP A 163 21.03 22.60 16.31
C ASP A 163 21.10 22.64 14.77
N VAL A 164 19.96 22.84 14.10
CA VAL A 164 19.90 23.01 12.64
C VAL A 164 20.65 24.26 12.20
N VAL A 165 20.40 25.39 12.86
CA VAL A 165 21.07 26.67 12.54
C VAL A 165 22.57 26.55 12.78
N GLY A 166 22.99 25.94 13.90
CA GLY A 166 24.40 25.71 14.22
C GLY A 166 25.12 24.86 13.17
N HIS A 167 24.45 23.83 12.66
CA HIS A 167 25.00 22.98 11.59
C HIS A 167 25.13 23.75 10.26
N LEU A 168 24.11 24.49 9.87
CA LEU A 168 24.11 25.26 8.63
C LEU A 168 25.14 26.38 8.66
N ALA A 169 25.34 26.98 9.83
CA ALA A 169 26.38 28.01 10.06
C ALA A 169 27.81 27.46 10.22
N GLY A 170 27.99 26.13 10.21
CA GLY A 170 29.30 25.50 10.42
C GLY A 170 29.86 25.62 11.84
N VAL A 171 29.04 26.04 12.80
CA VAL A 171 29.44 26.20 14.21
C VAL A 171 29.37 24.87 14.97
N ARG A 172 28.40 24.05 14.66
CA ARG A 172 28.19 22.74 15.29
C ARG A 172 27.73 21.75 14.25
N GLU A 173 28.50 20.68 14.03
CA GLU A 173 28.13 19.64 13.08
C GLU A 173 27.05 18.69 13.67
N LEU A 174 26.00 18.44 12.93
CA LEU A 174 25.08 17.31 13.19
C LEU A 174 25.75 16.02 12.72
N VAL A 175 25.63 14.97 13.54
CA VAL A 175 26.18 13.67 13.20
C VAL A 175 25.18 12.94 12.27
N PRO A 176 25.59 12.50 11.08
CA PRO A 176 24.71 11.74 10.21
C PRO A 176 24.21 10.45 10.86
N ALA A 177 22.95 10.15 10.65
CA ALA A 177 22.33 8.91 11.11
C ALA A 177 22.97 7.69 10.43
N VAL A 178 23.02 6.58 11.16
CA VAL A 178 23.45 5.29 10.60
C VAL A 178 22.31 4.75 9.70
N PRO A 179 22.62 4.24 8.50
CA PRO A 179 21.60 3.63 7.65
C PRO A 179 20.81 2.55 8.37
N THR A 180 19.50 2.59 8.28
CA THR A 180 18.63 1.59 8.89
C THR A 180 18.65 0.31 8.06
N PRO A 181 19.13 -0.82 8.61
CA PRO A 181 19.22 -2.06 7.87
C PRO A 181 17.84 -2.65 7.63
N MET A 182 17.70 -3.41 6.53
CA MET A 182 16.51 -4.21 6.28
C MET A 182 16.37 -5.26 7.39
N PRO A 183 15.22 -5.33 8.11
CA PRO A 183 15.06 -6.32 9.17
C PRO A 183 15.02 -7.74 8.60
N PRO A 184 15.51 -8.75 9.34
CA PRO A 184 15.31 -10.15 8.94
C PRO A 184 13.82 -10.46 8.92
N TRP A 185 13.41 -11.27 7.92
CA TRP A 185 12.03 -11.74 7.87
C TRP A 185 11.75 -12.71 9.00
N GLN A 186 10.59 -12.56 9.63
CA GLN A 186 10.07 -13.48 10.63
C GLN A 186 8.66 -13.90 10.22
N PRO A 187 8.28 -15.19 10.37
CA PRO A 187 6.91 -15.61 10.10
C PRO A 187 5.94 -14.86 11.02
N PRO A 188 4.74 -14.52 10.53
CA PRO A 188 3.74 -13.83 11.35
C PRO A 188 3.31 -14.72 12.53
N GLN A 189 3.12 -14.09 13.69
CA GLN A 189 2.69 -14.79 14.91
C GLN A 189 1.18 -14.71 15.09
N GLY A 190 0.58 -15.73 15.72
CA GLY A 190 -0.86 -15.75 16.00
C GLY A 190 -1.74 -15.97 14.77
N VAL A 191 -1.16 -16.43 13.65
CA VAL A 191 -1.87 -16.79 12.44
C VAL A 191 -2.30 -18.25 12.51
N PRO A 192 -3.56 -18.60 12.12
CA PRO A 192 -4.00 -19.99 12.09
C PRO A 192 -3.20 -20.83 11.11
N ASP A 193 -3.01 -22.12 11.42
CA ASP A 193 -2.35 -23.08 10.55
C ASP A 193 -3.38 -23.78 9.64
N LEU A 194 -2.97 -24.19 8.43
CA LEU A 194 -3.83 -24.97 7.54
C LEU A 194 -4.23 -26.32 8.14
N SER A 195 -3.43 -26.88 9.05
CA SER A 195 -3.77 -28.09 9.80
C SER A 195 -4.96 -27.92 10.75
N ASP A 196 -5.30 -26.67 11.12
CA ASP A 196 -6.49 -26.37 11.93
C ASP A 196 -7.79 -26.44 11.10
N VAL A 197 -7.70 -26.48 9.77
CA VAL A 197 -8.84 -26.46 8.84
C VAL A 197 -9.22 -27.89 8.47
N ILE A 198 -10.30 -28.38 9.03
CA ILE A 198 -10.80 -29.75 8.77
C ILE A 198 -11.52 -29.79 7.41
N GLY A 199 -11.17 -30.78 6.58
CA GLY A 199 -11.74 -30.95 5.24
C GLY A 199 -11.31 -29.82 4.29
N GLN A 200 -12.23 -29.36 3.44
CA GLN A 200 -12.05 -28.22 2.53
C GLN A 200 -10.90 -28.39 1.51
N ALA A 201 -10.62 -29.63 1.06
CA ALA A 201 -9.46 -29.92 0.20
C ALA A 201 -9.40 -28.99 -1.04
N LEU A 202 -10.53 -28.79 -1.73
CA LEU A 202 -10.60 -27.92 -2.91
C LEU A 202 -10.35 -26.44 -2.55
N ALA A 203 -10.88 -25.97 -1.43
CA ALA A 203 -10.70 -24.58 -1.01
C ALA A 203 -9.26 -24.32 -0.47
N ARG A 204 -8.64 -25.31 0.19
CA ARG A 204 -7.21 -25.26 0.57
C ARG A 204 -6.32 -25.19 -0.66
N ARG A 205 -6.58 -26.02 -1.68
CA ARG A 205 -5.84 -26.00 -2.95
C ARG A 205 -6.04 -24.67 -3.70
N ALA A 206 -7.26 -24.13 -3.74
CA ALA A 206 -7.52 -22.82 -4.32
C ALA A 206 -6.79 -21.69 -3.59
N LEU A 207 -6.68 -21.75 -2.24
CA LEU A 207 -5.92 -20.79 -1.47
C LEU A 207 -4.41 -20.85 -1.78
N GLU A 208 -3.86 -22.06 -1.88
CA GLU A 208 -2.47 -22.26 -2.29
C GLU A 208 -2.19 -21.62 -3.65
N ILE A 209 -3.05 -21.88 -4.64
CA ILE A 209 -2.94 -21.30 -5.99
C ILE A 209 -3.10 -19.76 -5.94
N ALA A 210 -4.07 -19.26 -5.16
CA ALA A 210 -4.33 -17.83 -5.01
C ALA A 210 -3.10 -17.10 -4.47
N VAL A 211 -2.49 -17.62 -3.40
CA VAL A 211 -1.30 -17.00 -2.79
C VAL A 211 -0.08 -17.16 -3.69
N ALA A 212 0.11 -18.32 -4.32
CA ALA A 212 1.25 -18.60 -5.19
C ALA A 212 1.28 -17.71 -6.44
N GLY A 213 0.11 -17.42 -7.03
CA GLY A 213 0.03 -16.64 -8.26
C GLY A 213 -0.50 -15.22 -8.08
N ARG A 214 -0.85 -14.80 -6.87
CA ARG A 214 -1.57 -13.55 -6.57
C ARG A 214 -2.91 -13.47 -7.32
N HIS A 215 -3.68 -14.57 -7.29
CA HIS A 215 -5.00 -14.67 -7.91
C HIS A 215 -6.10 -14.30 -6.93
N ASN A 216 -7.09 -13.54 -7.38
CA ASN A 216 -8.25 -13.18 -6.58
C ASN A 216 -9.16 -14.39 -6.37
N LEU A 217 -9.47 -14.69 -5.10
CA LEU A 217 -10.24 -15.88 -4.69
C LEU A 217 -11.53 -15.49 -3.96
N ALA A 218 -12.62 -16.15 -4.35
CA ALA A 218 -13.88 -16.12 -3.60
C ALA A 218 -14.23 -17.50 -3.07
N VAL A 219 -14.57 -17.57 -1.77
CA VAL A 219 -15.04 -18.78 -1.10
C VAL A 219 -16.47 -18.56 -0.61
N CYS A 220 -17.42 -19.29 -1.21
CA CYS A 220 -18.84 -19.22 -0.86
C CYS A 220 -19.26 -20.50 -0.15
N GLY A 221 -20.04 -20.42 0.91
CA GLY A 221 -20.54 -21.62 1.60
C GLY A 221 -21.34 -21.31 2.85
N PRO A 222 -21.94 -22.32 3.52
CA PRO A 222 -22.72 -22.15 4.73
C PRO A 222 -21.92 -21.51 5.88
N PRO A 223 -22.56 -20.89 6.87
CA PRO A 223 -21.87 -20.43 8.07
C PRO A 223 -21.27 -21.61 8.86
N GLY A 224 -20.14 -21.36 9.53
CA GLY A 224 -19.48 -22.35 10.41
C GLY A 224 -18.62 -23.39 9.68
N VAL A 225 -18.50 -23.40 8.36
CA VAL A 225 -17.69 -24.39 7.61
C VAL A 225 -16.18 -24.05 7.54
N GLY A 226 -15.71 -23.02 8.26
CA GLY A 226 -14.28 -22.68 8.35
C GLY A 226 -13.76 -21.74 7.27
N LYS A 227 -14.62 -21.05 6.46
CA LYS A 227 -14.18 -20.12 5.40
C LYS A 227 -13.21 -19.05 5.90
N THR A 228 -13.59 -18.35 6.99
CA THR A 228 -12.79 -17.28 7.61
C THR A 228 -11.45 -17.81 8.12
N LEU A 229 -11.47 -18.96 8.80
CA LEU A 229 -10.27 -19.62 9.31
C LEU A 229 -9.31 -19.96 8.17
N LEU A 230 -9.81 -20.62 7.13
CA LEU A 230 -9.04 -20.98 5.94
C LEU A 230 -8.38 -19.76 5.28
N LEU A 231 -9.16 -18.69 5.01
CA LEU A 231 -8.62 -17.54 4.31
C LEU A 231 -7.64 -16.72 5.16
N ARG A 232 -7.75 -16.77 6.49
CA ARG A 232 -6.75 -16.18 7.40
C ARG A 232 -5.41 -16.91 7.38
N CYS A 233 -5.37 -18.20 7.09
CA CYS A 233 -4.11 -18.93 6.90
C CYS A 233 -3.24 -18.31 5.80
N ALA A 234 -3.84 -17.61 4.83
CA ALA A 234 -3.10 -16.93 3.75
C ALA A 234 -2.03 -15.96 4.25
N GLU A 235 -2.20 -15.36 5.43
CA GLU A 235 -1.21 -14.46 6.02
C GLU A 235 0.14 -15.18 6.24
N GLY A 236 0.09 -16.40 6.79
CA GLY A 236 1.27 -17.25 7.03
C GLY A 236 1.88 -17.88 5.77
N LEU A 237 1.12 -17.92 4.67
CA LEU A 237 1.57 -18.52 3.42
C LEU A 237 2.34 -17.53 2.51
N GLN A 238 2.23 -16.21 2.76
CA GLN A 238 2.87 -15.20 1.94
C GLN A 238 4.41 -15.20 2.11
N PRO A 239 5.20 -15.18 1.03
CA PRO A 239 6.64 -14.96 1.12
C PRO A 239 6.94 -13.52 1.59
N PRO A 240 8.14 -13.25 2.14
CA PRO A 240 8.53 -11.90 2.53
C PRO A 240 8.52 -10.92 1.34
N LEU A 241 8.43 -9.61 1.64
CA LEU A 241 8.66 -8.57 0.66
C LEU A 241 10.14 -8.56 0.23
N ALA A 242 10.42 -8.38 -1.05
CA ALA A 242 11.74 -8.01 -1.53
C ALA A 242 12.10 -6.59 -1.04
N ASP A 243 13.40 -6.24 -0.97
CA ASP A 243 13.82 -4.95 -0.41
C ASP A 243 13.15 -3.73 -1.09
N PRO A 244 13.04 -3.66 -2.43
CA PRO A 244 12.31 -2.56 -3.07
C PRO A 244 10.81 -2.54 -2.72
N GLU A 245 10.16 -3.72 -2.63
CA GLU A 245 8.75 -3.82 -2.24
C GLU A 245 8.54 -3.41 -0.78
N ALA A 246 9.50 -3.74 0.10
CA ALA A 246 9.47 -3.34 1.52
C ALA A 246 9.50 -1.82 1.68
N ILE A 247 10.33 -1.13 0.91
CA ILE A 247 10.39 0.34 0.89
C ILE A 247 9.08 0.92 0.34
N GLU A 248 8.55 0.37 -0.76
CA GLU A 248 7.28 0.80 -1.36
C GLU A 248 6.11 0.70 -0.37
N VAL A 249 5.99 -0.44 0.32
CA VAL A 249 4.95 -0.65 1.35
C VAL A 249 5.18 0.27 2.56
N SER A 250 6.42 0.39 3.04
CA SER A 250 6.73 1.25 4.19
C SER A 250 6.41 2.71 3.92
N ARG A 251 6.61 3.21 2.68
CA ARG A 251 6.21 4.58 2.27
C ARG A 251 4.71 4.81 2.39
N ILE A 252 3.89 3.81 2.02
CA ILE A 252 2.41 3.89 2.15
C ILE A 252 2.01 3.98 3.62
N TYR A 253 2.60 3.15 4.48
CA TYR A 253 2.34 3.15 5.93
C TYR A 253 2.86 4.41 6.61
N SER A 254 4.01 4.93 6.19
CA SER A 254 4.56 6.21 6.62
C SER A 254 3.61 7.38 6.30
N ALA A 255 3.15 7.46 5.04
CA ALA A 255 2.19 8.47 4.60
C ALA A 255 0.84 8.38 5.33
N ALA A 256 0.41 7.16 5.71
CA ALA A 256 -0.77 6.93 6.52
C ALA A 256 -0.58 7.26 8.01
N GLY A 257 0.67 7.48 8.48
CA GLY A 257 1.01 7.66 9.89
C GLY A 257 0.90 6.37 10.72
N LEU A 258 1.04 5.21 10.07
CA LEU A 258 0.89 3.88 10.68
C LEU A 258 2.23 3.14 10.83
N ILE A 259 3.36 3.79 10.54
CA ILE A 259 4.68 3.17 10.67
C ILE A 259 5.13 3.13 12.14
N ASP A 260 5.75 2.03 12.53
CA ASP A 260 6.51 2.02 13.78
C ASP A 260 7.87 2.69 13.55
N ARG A 261 8.06 3.87 14.12
CA ARG A 261 9.29 4.66 13.96
C ARG A 261 10.56 3.96 14.42
N ARG A 262 10.45 2.95 15.32
CA ARG A 262 11.58 2.14 15.77
C ARG A 262 11.90 1.01 14.81
N ARG A 263 10.92 0.58 14.00
CA ARG A 263 11.02 -0.47 12.99
C ARG A 263 10.33 -0.02 11.70
N PRO A 264 10.89 0.98 11.02
CA PRO A 264 10.19 1.67 9.92
C PRO A 264 10.09 0.85 8.65
N LEU A 265 10.85 -0.24 8.51
CA LEU A 265 10.79 -1.11 7.32
C LEU A 265 9.90 -2.31 7.57
N ILE A 266 8.86 -2.44 6.75
CA ILE A 266 7.90 -3.55 6.77
C ILE A 266 8.42 -4.65 5.86
N ARG A 267 8.80 -5.80 6.44
CA ARG A 267 9.28 -6.97 5.69
C ARG A 267 8.18 -7.99 5.39
N GLN A 268 7.15 -7.98 6.21
CA GLN A 268 5.99 -8.85 6.05
C GLN A 268 5.01 -8.24 5.05
N ARG A 269 4.46 -9.09 4.14
CA ARG A 269 3.38 -8.65 3.26
C ARG A 269 2.14 -8.30 4.06
N PRO A 270 1.51 -7.15 3.80
CA PRO A 270 0.30 -6.75 4.51
C PRO A 270 -0.83 -7.77 4.35
N PHE A 271 -1.55 -8.03 5.45
CA PHE A 271 -2.82 -8.72 5.45
C PHE A 271 -3.86 -7.81 6.11
N ARG A 272 -4.77 -7.26 5.32
CA ARG A 272 -5.79 -6.31 5.80
C ARG A 272 -7.17 -6.95 5.73
N ALA A 273 -7.88 -6.93 6.86
CA ALA A 273 -9.21 -7.49 7.00
C ALA A 273 -10.16 -6.43 7.58
N PRO A 274 -10.60 -5.43 6.80
CA PRO A 274 -11.50 -4.40 7.28
C PRO A 274 -12.87 -4.98 7.61
N HIS A 275 -13.53 -4.39 8.61
CA HIS A 275 -14.89 -4.74 8.95
C HIS A 275 -15.86 -4.28 7.84
N HIS A 276 -16.95 -5.02 7.60
CA HIS A 276 -17.90 -4.73 6.51
C HIS A 276 -18.60 -3.35 6.63
N THR A 277 -18.55 -2.69 7.80
CA THR A 277 -19.07 -1.33 7.99
C THR A 277 -18.12 -0.23 7.52
N VAL A 278 -16.93 -0.57 7.01
CA VAL A 278 -15.97 0.40 6.48
C VAL A 278 -16.62 1.25 5.38
N SER A 279 -16.39 2.56 5.42
CA SER A 279 -16.87 3.45 4.36
C SER A 279 -16.12 3.21 3.04
N THR A 280 -16.74 3.58 1.90
CA THR A 280 -16.08 3.53 0.59
C THR A 280 -14.74 4.27 0.61
N GLN A 281 -14.70 5.45 1.26
CA GLN A 281 -13.48 6.22 1.44
C GLN A 281 -12.44 5.53 2.33
N GLY A 282 -12.85 4.86 3.41
CA GLY A 282 -11.96 4.04 4.24
C GLY A 282 -11.38 2.87 3.47
N LEU A 283 -12.15 2.29 2.54
CA LEU A 283 -11.71 1.15 1.75
C LEU A 283 -10.71 1.54 0.65
N VAL A 284 -11.01 2.56 -0.15
CA VAL A 284 -10.16 2.94 -1.30
C VAL A 284 -9.24 4.13 -1.04
N GLY A 285 -9.50 4.90 0.00
CA GLY A 285 -8.76 6.14 0.29
C GLY A 285 -9.49 7.39 -0.17
N GLY A 286 -8.92 8.54 0.14
CA GLY A 286 -9.49 9.85 -0.23
C GLY A 286 -9.64 10.81 0.94
N GLY A 287 -10.62 11.70 0.86
CA GLY A 287 -10.93 12.70 1.86
C GLY A 287 -10.32 14.07 1.58
N PRO A 288 -10.63 15.08 2.43
CA PRO A 288 -10.08 16.43 2.30
C PRO A 288 -8.55 16.43 2.28
N ARG A 289 -7.93 15.62 3.12
CA ARG A 289 -6.53 15.21 3.04
C ARG A 289 -6.50 13.80 2.48
N VAL A 290 -5.93 13.63 1.28
CA VAL A 290 -5.87 12.31 0.65
C VAL A 290 -5.04 11.37 1.52
N ARG A 291 -5.71 10.36 2.09
CA ARG A 291 -5.06 9.30 2.86
C ARG A 291 -5.22 7.96 2.15
N PRO A 292 -4.20 7.10 2.22
CA PRO A 292 -4.34 5.71 1.79
C PRO A 292 -5.48 5.01 2.51
N GLY A 293 -6.34 4.29 1.77
CA GLY A 293 -7.36 3.41 2.32
C GLY A 293 -6.85 1.98 2.47
N GLU A 294 -7.72 1.05 2.91
CA GLU A 294 -7.39 -0.36 3.11
C GLU A 294 -6.85 -1.03 1.84
N ALA A 295 -7.31 -0.63 0.65
CA ALA A 295 -6.79 -1.10 -0.63
C ALA A 295 -5.30 -0.76 -0.81
N SER A 296 -4.89 0.46 -0.47
CA SER A 296 -3.48 0.88 -0.53
C SER A 296 -2.66 0.29 0.62
N LEU A 297 -3.23 0.17 1.81
CA LEU A 297 -2.59 -0.48 2.95
C LEU A 297 -2.38 -2.00 2.73
N SER A 298 -3.13 -2.60 1.79
CA SER A 298 -2.95 -3.99 1.35
C SER A 298 -1.93 -4.14 0.22
N HIS A 299 -1.30 -3.05 -0.22
CA HIS A 299 -0.38 -3.06 -1.35
C HIS A 299 0.70 -4.14 -1.20
N ARG A 300 0.97 -4.92 -2.27
CA ARG A 300 1.88 -6.08 -2.28
C ARG A 300 1.47 -7.24 -1.37
N GLY A 301 0.29 -7.19 -0.75
CA GLY A 301 -0.23 -8.17 0.18
C GLY A 301 -1.64 -8.63 -0.17
N ILE A 302 -2.46 -8.84 0.85
CA ILE A 302 -3.81 -9.38 0.75
C ILE A 302 -4.83 -8.40 1.35
N LEU A 303 -5.90 -8.15 0.63
CA LEU A 303 -7.14 -7.56 1.13
C LEU A 303 -8.16 -8.69 1.32
N PHE A 304 -8.49 -8.99 2.57
CA PHE A 304 -9.47 -10.01 2.93
C PHE A 304 -10.80 -9.38 3.31
N LEU A 305 -11.85 -9.71 2.57
CA LEU A 305 -13.22 -9.28 2.86
C LEU A 305 -14.01 -10.47 3.41
N ASP A 306 -14.15 -10.52 4.73
CA ASP A 306 -15.05 -11.48 5.37
C ASP A 306 -16.48 -10.97 5.29
N GLU A 307 -17.43 -11.88 5.17
CA GLU A 307 -18.85 -11.53 4.94
C GLU A 307 -19.02 -10.53 3.78
N ALA A 308 -18.29 -10.74 2.68
CA ALA A 308 -18.11 -9.76 1.61
C ALA A 308 -19.43 -9.19 1.05
N LEU A 309 -20.52 -9.96 1.06
CA LEU A 309 -21.82 -9.48 0.61
C LEU A 309 -22.56 -8.60 1.63
N GLU A 310 -22.01 -8.42 2.86
CA GLU A 310 -22.53 -7.46 3.84
C GLU A 310 -21.92 -6.07 3.67
N PHE A 311 -20.83 -5.93 2.92
CA PHE A 311 -20.30 -4.62 2.56
C PHE A 311 -21.31 -3.85 1.70
N ARG A 312 -21.23 -2.54 1.73
CA ARG A 312 -21.99 -1.66 0.84
C ARG A 312 -21.59 -1.94 -0.61
N THR A 313 -22.57 -1.99 -1.51
CA THR A 313 -22.33 -2.29 -2.94
C THR A 313 -21.41 -1.25 -3.59
N ASP A 314 -21.56 0.04 -3.22
CA ASP A 314 -20.69 1.10 -3.72
C ASP A 314 -19.22 0.93 -3.27
N ALA A 315 -19.00 0.43 -2.05
CA ALA A 315 -17.65 0.14 -1.54
C ALA A 315 -17.00 -1.05 -2.30
N LEU A 316 -17.76 -2.13 -2.54
CA LEU A 316 -17.28 -3.25 -3.34
C LEU A 316 -16.97 -2.84 -4.79
N ASP A 317 -17.85 -2.05 -5.41
CA ASP A 317 -17.64 -1.59 -6.78
C ASP A 317 -16.45 -0.62 -6.91
N ALA A 318 -16.13 0.14 -5.86
CA ALA A 318 -14.95 1.01 -5.83
C ALA A 318 -13.62 0.22 -5.94
N LEU A 319 -13.59 -1.06 -5.55
CA LEU A 319 -12.41 -1.93 -5.71
C LEU A 319 -12.14 -2.34 -7.15
N ARG A 320 -13.07 -2.09 -8.09
CA ARG A 320 -12.90 -2.48 -9.50
C ARG A 320 -11.70 -1.82 -10.14
N GLN A 321 -11.49 -0.53 -9.86
CA GLN A 321 -10.36 0.23 -10.41
C GLN A 321 -9.01 -0.29 -9.88
N PRO A 322 -8.76 -0.40 -8.57
CA PRO A 322 -7.49 -0.91 -8.07
C PRO A 322 -7.19 -2.35 -8.50
N LEU A 323 -8.20 -3.20 -8.62
CA LEU A 323 -8.03 -4.59 -9.12
C LEU A 323 -7.62 -4.65 -10.61
N GLU A 324 -7.89 -3.63 -11.41
CA GLU A 324 -7.44 -3.56 -12.82
C GLU A 324 -6.15 -2.78 -12.98
N ALA A 325 -6.08 -1.60 -12.36
CA ALA A 325 -4.97 -0.65 -12.55
C ALA A 325 -3.81 -0.87 -11.56
N GLY A 326 -4.02 -1.63 -10.48
CA GLY A 326 -3.06 -1.76 -9.38
C GLY A 326 -2.87 -0.46 -8.57
N ALA A 327 -3.78 0.50 -8.74
CA ALA A 327 -3.76 1.79 -8.06
C ALA A 327 -5.15 2.39 -7.95
N VAL A 328 -5.36 3.23 -6.94
CA VAL A 328 -6.54 4.08 -6.80
C VAL A 328 -6.22 5.46 -7.32
N THR A 329 -7.03 5.98 -8.25
CA THR A 329 -6.92 7.35 -8.75
C THR A 329 -7.95 8.23 -8.05
N ILE A 330 -7.49 9.27 -7.37
CA ILE A 330 -8.34 10.25 -6.71
C ILE A 330 -8.27 11.54 -7.51
N ALA A 331 -9.37 11.84 -8.21
CA ALA A 331 -9.49 13.10 -8.95
C ALA A 331 -9.71 14.28 -8.00
N ARG A 332 -9.01 15.39 -8.25
CA ARG A 332 -9.15 16.67 -7.57
C ARG A 332 -9.15 17.83 -8.58
N VAL A 333 -9.49 19.01 -8.12
CA VAL A 333 -9.47 20.24 -8.95
C VAL A 333 -8.04 20.50 -9.44
N GLU A 334 -7.04 20.24 -8.59
CA GLU A 334 -5.64 20.51 -8.87
C GLU A 334 -4.93 19.32 -9.59
N GLY A 335 -5.64 18.24 -9.91
CA GLY A 335 -5.05 17.07 -10.60
C GLY A 335 -5.50 15.72 -10.05
N ALA A 336 -4.93 14.66 -10.58
CA ALA A 336 -5.21 13.30 -10.15
C ALA A 336 -4.06 12.76 -9.29
N LEU A 337 -4.40 12.23 -8.12
CA LEU A 337 -3.45 11.55 -7.23
C LEU A 337 -3.55 10.04 -7.41
N LEU A 338 -2.41 9.39 -7.51
CA LEU A 338 -2.31 7.94 -7.63
C LEU A 338 -1.85 7.33 -6.30
N LEU A 339 -2.66 6.44 -5.74
CA LEU A 339 -2.30 5.66 -4.55
C LEU A 339 -2.04 4.21 -4.98
N PRO A 340 -0.84 3.65 -4.79
CA PRO A 340 -0.55 2.26 -5.13
C PRO A 340 -1.49 1.31 -4.37
N ALA A 341 -2.07 0.33 -5.07
CA ALA A 341 -3.05 -0.61 -4.52
C ALA A 341 -3.03 -1.95 -5.27
N ARG A 342 -1.83 -2.54 -5.44
CA ARG A 342 -1.68 -3.90 -5.97
C ARG A 342 -1.80 -4.90 -4.85
N PHE A 343 -2.95 -5.52 -4.70
CA PHE A 343 -3.23 -6.52 -3.67
C PHE A 343 -3.90 -7.75 -4.28
N THR A 344 -3.86 -8.86 -3.57
CA THR A 344 -4.68 -10.04 -3.86
C THR A 344 -5.96 -9.93 -3.06
N LEU A 345 -7.11 -10.05 -3.73
CA LEU A 345 -8.42 -10.00 -3.07
C LEU A 345 -8.84 -11.41 -2.65
N LEU A 346 -9.06 -11.61 -1.36
CA LEU A 346 -9.72 -12.81 -0.82
C LEU A 346 -11.09 -12.43 -0.29
N MET A 347 -12.12 -13.19 -0.66
CA MET A 347 -13.50 -12.94 -0.23
C MET A 347 -14.12 -14.20 0.37
N ALA A 348 -14.75 -14.07 1.54
CA ALA A 348 -15.62 -15.09 2.11
C ALA A 348 -17.04 -14.55 2.19
N PHE A 349 -18.05 -15.34 1.81
CA PHE A 349 -19.44 -14.96 1.96
C PHE A 349 -20.38 -16.16 1.98
N ASN A 350 -21.61 -15.90 2.40
CA ASN A 350 -22.67 -16.90 2.42
C ASN A 350 -23.43 -16.92 1.09
N PRO A 351 -24.07 -18.04 0.70
CA PRO A 351 -24.78 -18.16 -0.57
C PRO A 351 -26.13 -17.43 -0.59
N CYS A 352 -26.69 -17.09 0.57
CA CYS A 352 -27.97 -16.39 0.72
C CYS A 352 -28.01 -15.68 2.09
N PRO A 353 -29.00 -14.81 2.38
CA PRO A 353 -29.10 -14.12 3.66
C PRO A 353 -29.12 -15.02 4.91
N CYS A 354 -29.81 -16.18 4.84
CA CYS A 354 -29.79 -17.14 5.95
C CYS A 354 -28.55 -18.05 5.97
N GLY A 355 -27.76 -18.07 4.89
CA GLY A 355 -26.53 -18.83 4.75
C GLY A 355 -26.70 -20.30 4.31
N TRP A 356 -27.89 -20.86 4.31
CA TRP A 356 -28.11 -22.31 4.20
C TRP A 356 -28.50 -22.81 2.82
N LEU A 357 -28.47 -21.98 1.75
CA LEU A 357 -28.89 -22.36 0.40
C LEU A 357 -28.12 -23.57 -0.16
N THR A 358 -26.86 -23.74 0.20
CA THR A 358 -26.01 -24.86 -0.24
C THR A 358 -25.73 -25.88 0.87
N SER A 359 -26.40 -25.78 2.02
CA SER A 359 -26.23 -26.69 3.14
C SER A 359 -26.90 -28.03 2.88
N THR A 360 -26.27 -29.12 3.32
CA THR A 360 -26.83 -30.45 3.35
C THR A 360 -27.43 -30.80 4.70
N SER A 361 -27.05 -30.07 5.77
CA SER A 361 -27.51 -30.31 7.15
C SER A 361 -28.73 -29.48 7.53
N ARG A 362 -28.94 -28.32 6.89
CA ARG A 362 -30.03 -27.38 7.22
C ARG A 362 -30.77 -26.90 5.97
N GLN A 363 -32.07 -26.74 6.08
CA GLN A 363 -32.90 -26.23 4.99
C GLN A 363 -32.80 -24.69 4.92
N CYS A 364 -32.65 -24.19 3.68
CA CYS A 364 -32.69 -22.74 3.41
C CYS A 364 -34.12 -22.22 3.65
N ARG A 365 -34.23 -21.03 4.26
CA ARG A 365 -35.48 -20.32 4.53
C ARG A 365 -35.74 -19.15 3.60
N CYS A 366 -34.80 -18.83 2.71
CA CYS A 366 -34.93 -17.74 1.75
C CYS A 366 -35.75 -18.17 0.55
N ASP A 367 -36.57 -17.26 0.06
CA ASP A 367 -37.15 -17.42 -1.27
C ASP A 367 -36.09 -17.17 -2.36
N GLU A 368 -36.41 -17.61 -3.59
CA GLU A 368 -35.47 -17.49 -4.71
C GLU A 368 -35.12 -16.04 -5.04
N GLY A 369 -36.08 -15.11 -4.90
CA GLY A 369 -35.87 -13.68 -5.11
C GLY A 369 -34.94 -13.07 -4.08
N GLN A 370 -35.02 -13.47 -2.81
CA GLN A 370 -34.10 -13.03 -1.75
C GLN A 370 -32.67 -13.53 -2.02
N ALA A 371 -32.52 -14.81 -2.38
CA ALA A 371 -31.23 -15.39 -2.69
C ALA A 371 -30.57 -14.70 -3.90
N ARG A 372 -31.34 -14.45 -4.97
CA ARG A 372 -30.87 -13.73 -6.17
C ARG A 372 -30.46 -12.28 -5.87
N ARG A 373 -31.26 -11.53 -5.10
CA ARG A 373 -30.93 -10.16 -4.70
C ARG A 373 -29.65 -10.12 -3.86
N TYR A 374 -29.49 -11.07 -2.94
CA TYR A 374 -28.29 -11.16 -2.11
C TYR A 374 -27.04 -11.47 -2.94
N ALA A 375 -27.09 -12.47 -3.81
CA ALA A 375 -26.01 -12.79 -4.72
C ALA A 375 -25.70 -11.63 -5.70
N GLY A 376 -26.73 -10.84 -6.07
CA GLY A 376 -26.61 -9.66 -6.93
C GLY A 376 -25.85 -8.49 -6.31
N ARG A 377 -25.59 -8.49 -4.98
CA ARG A 377 -24.73 -7.48 -4.33
C ARG A 377 -23.30 -7.53 -4.85
N LEU A 378 -22.82 -8.70 -5.31
CA LEU A 378 -21.60 -8.80 -6.06
C LEU A 378 -21.88 -8.58 -7.54
N SER A 379 -21.53 -7.41 -8.04
CA SER A 379 -21.80 -7.03 -9.44
C SER A 379 -21.09 -7.95 -10.45
N GLY A 380 -21.65 -8.09 -11.64
CA GLY A 380 -21.02 -8.85 -12.71
C GLY A 380 -19.57 -8.45 -12.98
N PRO A 381 -19.27 -7.16 -13.11
CA PRO A 381 -17.90 -6.68 -13.25
C PRO A 381 -16.96 -7.07 -12.10
N MET A 382 -17.42 -7.15 -10.85
CA MET A 382 -16.61 -7.64 -9.73
C MET A 382 -16.35 -9.14 -9.83
N ARG A 383 -17.39 -9.93 -10.19
CA ARG A 383 -17.22 -11.38 -10.43
C ARG A 383 -16.20 -11.66 -11.52
N ASP A 384 -16.17 -10.85 -12.57
CA ASP A 384 -15.18 -10.96 -13.64
C ASP A 384 -13.75 -10.72 -13.18
N ARG A 385 -13.51 -10.10 -12.01
CA ARG A 385 -12.18 -9.86 -11.44
C ARG A 385 -11.71 -10.95 -10.49
N LEU A 386 -12.57 -11.91 -10.17
CA LEU A 386 -12.21 -13.10 -9.43
C LEU A 386 -11.62 -14.15 -10.38
N ASP A 387 -10.46 -14.65 -10.03
CA ASP A 387 -9.74 -15.66 -10.82
C ASP A 387 -10.18 -17.07 -10.40
N LEU A 388 -10.41 -17.24 -9.10
CA LEU A 388 -10.79 -18.50 -8.47
C LEU A 388 -12.09 -18.33 -7.69
N TRP A 389 -12.96 -19.32 -7.82
CA TRP A 389 -14.22 -19.38 -7.10
C TRP A 389 -14.44 -20.80 -6.58
N VAL A 390 -14.67 -20.94 -5.28
CA VAL A 390 -14.83 -22.23 -4.63
C VAL A 390 -16.07 -22.24 -3.75
N ARG A 391 -16.78 -23.38 -3.73
CA ARG A 391 -17.79 -23.67 -2.71
C ARG A 391 -17.13 -24.39 -1.55
N ALA A 392 -17.22 -23.81 -0.36
CA ALA A 392 -16.89 -24.50 0.87
C ALA A 392 -18.05 -25.42 1.26
N GLU A 393 -17.74 -26.67 1.52
CA GLU A 393 -18.70 -27.71 1.87
C GLU A 393 -18.72 -27.98 3.37
N GLU A 394 -19.82 -28.51 3.87
CA GLU A 394 -19.87 -29.00 5.25
C GLU A 394 -18.95 -30.23 5.38
N PRO A 395 -18.01 -30.24 6.35
CA PRO A 395 -17.10 -31.37 6.50
C PRO A 395 -17.90 -32.63 6.86
N ARG A 396 -17.79 -33.64 6.06
CA ARG A 396 -18.50 -34.92 6.29
C ARG A 396 -17.71 -35.84 7.23
N HIS A 397 -16.38 -35.78 7.16
CA HIS A 397 -15.45 -36.56 7.99
C HIS A 397 -14.14 -35.76 8.15
N ALA A 398 -13.37 -36.05 9.20
CA ALA A 398 -11.98 -35.61 9.29
C ALA A 398 -11.16 -36.24 8.14
N ASP A 399 -10.19 -35.50 7.62
CA ASP A 399 -9.28 -36.05 6.59
C ASP A 399 -8.51 -37.24 7.20
N PRO A 400 -8.57 -38.46 6.59
CA PRO A 400 -7.98 -39.66 7.17
C PRO A 400 -6.46 -39.57 7.35
N ASP A 401 -5.77 -38.88 6.45
CA ASP A 401 -4.32 -38.75 6.39
C ASP A 401 -3.79 -37.49 7.08
N GLY A 402 -4.68 -36.74 7.77
CA GLY A 402 -4.33 -35.43 8.34
C GLY A 402 -4.27 -34.32 7.29
N VAL A 403 -4.14 -33.09 7.76
CA VAL A 403 -4.01 -31.90 6.91
C VAL A 403 -2.56 -31.45 6.88
N GLU A 404 -2.06 -31.14 5.70
CA GLU A 404 -0.69 -30.62 5.53
C GLU A 404 -0.54 -29.27 6.24
N PRO A 405 0.55 -29.07 7.04
CA PRO A 405 0.77 -27.82 7.78
C PRO A 405 1.14 -26.66 6.85
N SER A 406 0.83 -25.45 7.28
CA SER A 406 1.10 -24.21 6.52
C SER A 406 2.56 -24.06 6.10
N VAL A 407 3.53 -24.56 6.86
CA VAL A 407 4.96 -24.45 6.54
C VAL A 407 5.33 -25.19 5.26
N ALA A 408 4.76 -26.36 5.01
CA ALA A 408 5.00 -27.13 3.79
C ALA A 408 4.40 -26.45 2.56
N VAL A 409 3.17 -25.95 2.69
CA VAL A 409 2.49 -25.20 1.61
C VAL A 409 3.21 -23.90 1.31
N ALA A 410 3.64 -23.14 2.33
CA ALA A 410 4.42 -21.91 2.17
C ALA A 410 5.76 -22.17 1.46
N HIS A 411 6.38 -23.31 1.68
CA HIS A 411 7.61 -23.70 0.97
C HIS A 411 7.36 -23.87 -0.54
N ARG A 412 6.28 -24.59 -0.94
CA ARG A 412 5.92 -24.75 -2.37
C ARG A 412 5.55 -23.42 -3.02
N ILE A 413 4.80 -22.58 -2.31
CA ILE A 413 4.46 -21.21 -2.75
C ILE A 413 5.74 -20.41 -3.01
N ARG A 414 6.72 -20.45 -2.12
CA ARG A 414 8.00 -19.74 -2.27
C ARG A 414 8.75 -20.18 -3.52
N LEU A 415 8.80 -21.49 -3.77
CA LEU A 415 9.43 -22.04 -4.99
C LEU A 415 8.69 -21.60 -6.26
N ALA A 416 7.37 -21.58 -6.23
CA ALA A 416 6.56 -21.06 -7.36
C ALA A 416 6.83 -19.56 -7.60
N TRP A 417 6.96 -18.76 -6.55
CA TRP A 417 7.31 -17.34 -6.67
C TRP A 417 8.70 -17.12 -7.28
N GLN A 418 9.69 -17.92 -6.89
CA GLN A 418 11.04 -17.89 -7.49
C GLN A 418 10.98 -18.14 -8.99
N ARG A 419 10.28 -19.20 -9.43
CA ARG A 419 10.10 -19.50 -10.86
C ARG A 419 9.45 -18.38 -11.63
N GLN A 420 8.42 -17.73 -11.06
CA GLN A 420 7.75 -16.58 -11.66
C GLN A 420 8.68 -15.37 -11.75
N ALA A 421 9.44 -15.10 -10.68
CA ALA A 421 10.40 -14.00 -10.66
C ALA A 421 11.51 -14.18 -11.70
N GLU A 422 12.08 -15.40 -11.81
CA GLU A 422 13.11 -15.74 -12.79
C GLU A 422 12.61 -15.66 -14.23
N ARG A 423 11.38 -16.12 -14.49
CA ARG A 423 10.80 -16.15 -15.83
C ARG A 423 10.37 -14.76 -16.34
N GLN A 424 9.78 -13.90 -15.49
CA GLN A 424 9.08 -12.69 -15.92
C GLN A 424 9.15 -11.50 -14.94
N GLY A 425 9.82 -11.66 -13.80
CA GLY A 425 10.00 -10.58 -12.82
C GLY A 425 8.74 -10.22 -12.02
N MET A 426 7.62 -10.96 -12.18
CA MET A 426 6.36 -10.67 -11.47
C MET A 426 5.50 -11.94 -11.31
N ALA A 427 4.51 -11.89 -10.43
CA ALA A 427 3.56 -12.98 -10.24
C ALA A 427 2.65 -13.17 -11.47
N ASN A 428 2.19 -14.40 -11.70
CA ASN A 428 1.33 -14.73 -12.84
C ASN A 428 0.02 -13.93 -12.86
N GLY A 429 -0.57 -13.65 -11.70
CA GLY A 429 -1.78 -12.83 -11.57
C GLY A 429 -1.58 -11.36 -11.96
N ASP A 430 -0.36 -10.84 -11.83
CA ASP A 430 -0.01 -9.46 -12.18
C ASP A 430 0.33 -9.27 -13.67
N LEU A 431 0.42 -10.35 -14.47
CA LEU A 431 0.71 -10.26 -15.90
C LEU A 431 -0.36 -9.41 -16.62
N PRO A 432 0.03 -8.51 -17.54
CA PRO A 432 -0.92 -7.72 -18.31
C PRO A 432 -1.76 -8.63 -19.23
N THR A 433 -3.03 -8.27 -19.43
CA THR A 433 -3.93 -9.04 -20.32
C THR A 433 -3.53 -8.94 -21.80
N VAL A 434 -2.89 -7.84 -22.18
CA VAL A 434 -2.36 -7.61 -23.53
C VAL A 434 -0.83 -7.69 -23.47
N GLY A 435 -0.23 -8.55 -24.28
CA GLY A 435 1.24 -8.73 -24.30
C GLY A 435 1.80 -9.65 -23.21
N GLY A 436 0.95 -10.18 -22.29
CA GLY A 436 1.39 -11.09 -21.21
C GLY A 436 1.59 -12.55 -21.64
N ASP A 437 1.35 -12.90 -22.89
CA ASP A 437 1.42 -14.30 -23.38
C ASP A 437 2.81 -14.89 -23.29
N ALA A 438 3.87 -14.09 -23.39
CA ALA A 438 5.25 -14.57 -23.29
C ALA A 438 5.55 -15.14 -21.89
N GLY A 439 5.01 -14.53 -20.82
CA GLY A 439 5.17 -15.02 -19.45
C GLY A 439 4.40 -16.29 -19.13
N LEU A 440 3.38 -16.64 -19.94
CA LEU A 440 2.55 -17.83 -19.72
C LEU A 440 3.21 -19.11 -20.24
N ALA A 441 4.19 -19.01 -21.15
CA ALA A 441 4.89 -20.13 -21.77
C ALA A 441 3.92 -21.22 -22.32
N LEU A 442 2.85 -20.77 -23.02
CA LEU A 442 1.87 -21.65 -23.62
C LEU A 442 2.28 -22.06 -25.04
N ASP A 443 2.39 -23.35 -25.31
CA ASP A 443 2.58 -23.84 -26.64
C ASP A 443 1.32 -23.64 -27.55
N PRO A 444 1.44 -23.72 -28.89
CA PRO A 444 0.33 -23.56 -29.80
C PRO A 444 -0.81 -24.58 -29.60
N HIS A 445 -0.47 -25.81 -29.18
CA HIS A 445 -1.46 -26.85 -28.93
C HIS A 445 -2.32 -26.51 -27.72
N LEU A 446 -1.71 -26.07 -26.62
CA LEU A 446 -2.42 -25.62 -25.42
C LEU A 446 -3.26 -24.36 -25.64
N ARG A 447 -2.81 -23.44 -26.50
CA ARG A 447 -3.64 -22.28 -26.92
C ARG A 447 -4.91 -22.74 -27.64
N THR A 448 -4.78 -23.73 -28.53
CA THR A 448 -5.93 -24.32 -29.23
C THR A 448 -6.85 -25.05 -28.26
N LEU A 449 -6.30 -25.79 -27.30
CA LEU A 449 -7.06 -26.47 -26.24
C LEU A 449 -7.86 -25.47 -25.41
N LEU A 450 -7.20 -24.40 -24.92
CA LEU A 450 -7.82 -23.32 -24.18
C LEU A 450 -8.98 -22.66 -24.95
N GLN A 451 -8.80 -22.41 -26.25
CA GLN A 451 -9.85 -21.86 -27.09
C GLN A 451 -11.05 -22.81 -27.21
N ARG A 452 -10.81 -24.09 -27.48
CA ARG A 452 -11.86 -25.12 -27.53
C ARG A 452 -12.62 -25.26 -26.21
N ARG A 453 -11.92 -25.29 -25.06
CA ARG A 453 -12.52 -25.31 -23.72
C ARG A 453 -13.30 -24.02 -23.47
N GLY A 454 -12.76 -22.86 -23.90
CA GLY A 454 -13.43 -21.56 -23.78
C GLY A 454 -14.78 -21.51 -24.49
N ILE A 455 -14.88 -22.06 -25.68
CA ILE A 455 -16.16 -22.16 -26.43
C ILE A 455 -17.13 -23.02 -25.64
N LYS A 456 -16.69 -24.21 -25.16
CA LYS A 456 -17.52 -25.13 -24.38
C LYS A 456 -18.09 -24.46 -23.11
N PHE A 457 -17.30 -23.67 -22.40
CA PHE A 457 -17.69 -22.98 -21.16
C PHE A 457 -18.17 -21.53 -21.39
N ARG A 458 -18.34 -21.10 -22.65
CA ARG A 458 -18.77 -19.73 -23.03
C ARG A 458 -17.93 -18.62 -22.40
N LEU A 459 -16.61 -18.82 -22.32
CA LEU A 459 -15.70 -17.87 -21.69
C LEU A 459 -15.32 -16.75 -22.67
N SER A 460 -15.30 -15.51 -22.17
CA SER A 460 -14.75 -14.38 -22.91
C SER A 460 -13.22 -14.49 -23.05
N PRO A 461 -12.58 -13.80 -24.01
CA PRO A 461 -11.12 -13.81 -24.17
C PRO A 461 -10.38 -13.40 -22.87
N ARG A 462 -10.90 -12.42 -22.12
CA ARG A 462 -10.35 -12.01 -20.83
C ARG A 462 -10.39 -13.14 -19.79
N ARG A 463 -11.49 -13.88 -19.75
CA ARG A 463 -11.62 -15.02 -18.83
C ARG A 463 -10.68 -16.17 -19.22
N LEU A 464 -10.51 -16.43 -20.53
CA LEU A 464 -9.53 -17.41 -21.00
C LEU A 464 -8.11 -17.08 -20.57
N HIS A 465 -7.72 -15.83 -20.70
CA HIS A 465 -6.40 -15.37 -20.27
C HIS A 465 -6.19 -15.58 -18.76
N ARG A 466 -7.23 -15.39 -17.93
CA ARG A 466 -7.17 -15.67 -16.49
C ARG A 466 -7.01 -17.17 -16.20
N VAL A 467 -7.75 -18.03 -16.92
CA VAL A 467 -7.57 -19.49 -16.81
C VAL A 467 -6.11 -19.86 -17.14
N ALA A 468 -5.54 -19.28 -18.18
CA ALA A 468 -4.15 -19.51 -18.57
C ALA A 468 -3.15 -19.11 -17.46
N ARG A 469 -3.36 -17.95 -16.80
CA ARG A 469 -2.53 -17.52 -15.65
C ARG A 469 -2.63 -18.49 -14.48
N VAL A 470 -3.84 -18.93 -14.15
CA VAL A 470 -4.07 -19.91 -13.07
C VAL A 470 -3.41 -21.25 -13.43
N ALA A 471 -3.57 -21.75 -14.67
CA ALA A 471 -2.92 -22.97 -15.15
C ALA A 471 -1.38 -22.87 -15.08
N ARG A 472 -0.80 -21.71 -15.43
CA ARG A 472 0.64 -21.47 -15.27
C ARG A 472 1.06 -21.54 -13.80
N THR A 473 0.27 -20.98 -12.88
CA THR A 473 0.56 -21.05 -11.45
C THR A 473 0.50 -22.48 -10.92
N ILE A 474 -0.47 -23.26 -11.38
CA ILE A 474 -0.58 -24.69 -11.02
C ILE A 474 0.66 -25.45 -11.48
N ALA A 475 1.13 -25.20 -12.70
CA ALA A 475 2.37 -25.79 -13.23
C ALA A 475 3.61 -25.35 -12.42
N ASP A 476 3.70 -24.07 -12.04
CA ASP A 476 4.79 -23.55 -11.19
C ASP A 476 4.80 -24.21 -9.80
N LEU A 477 3.63 -24.44 -9.19
CA LEU A 477 3.49 -25.19 -7.94
C LEU A 477 3.89 -26.66 -8.08
N GLY A 478 3.56 -27.29 -9.21
CA GLY A 478 3.96 -28.65 -9.55
C GLY A 478 5.43 -28.79 -9.94
N GLY A 479 6.17 -27.69 -10.08
CA GLY A 479 7.58 -27.70 -10.48
C GLY A 479 7.80 -28.05 -11.95
N THR A 480 6.78 -27.94 -12.79
CA THR A 480 6.87 -28.22 -14.22
C THR A 480 7.19 -26.97 -15.02
N GLU A 481 8.11 -27.09 -15.97
CA GLU A 481 8.50 -25.98 -16.84
C GLU A 481 7.37 -25.63 -17.81
N ASP A 482 6.70 -26.64 -18.35
CA ASP A 482 5.60 -26.47 -19.30
C ASP A 482 4.23 -26.58 -18.64
N VAL A 483 3.29 -25.77 -19.14
CA VAL A 483 1.86 -25.95 -18.81
C VAL A 483 1.34 -27.14 -19.58
N ARG A 484 0.56 -28.02 -18.93
CA ARG A 484 -0.05 -29.21 -19.51
C ARG A 484 -1.57 -29.10 -19.51
N ALA A 485 -2.25 -29.98 -20.24
CA ALA A 485 -3.71 -30.03 -20.32
C ALA A 485 -4.36 -30.18 -18.94
N GLU A 486 -3.78 -31.02 -18.06
CA GLU A 486 -4.24 -31.22 -16.68
C GLU A 486 -4.28 -29.93 -15.85
N HIS A 487 -3.26 -29.04 -16.01
CA HIS A 487 -3.23 -27.74 -15.32
C HIS A 487 -4.34 -26.82 -15.82
N VAL A 488 -4.68 -26.88 -17.11
CA VAL A 488 -5.80 -26.12 -17.69
C VAL A 488 -7.13 -26.66 -17.18
N ASP A 489 -7.28 -27.99 -17.12
CA ASP A 489 -8.51 -28.62 -16.64
C ASP A 489 -8.70 -28.35 -15.12
N GLU A 490 -7.64 -28.38 -14.28
CA GLU A 490 -7.70 -27.96 -12.88
C GLU A 490 -8.12 -26.48 -12.77
N ALA A 491 -7.50 -25.58 -13.56
CA ALA A 491 -7.83 -24.17 -13.53
C ALA A 491 -9.30 -23.84 -13.89
N LEU A 492 -9.90 -24.66 -14.75
CA LEU A 492 -11.31 -24.52 -15.14
C LEU A 492 -12.28 -24.91 -14.03
N HIS A 493 -11.91 -25.78 -13.09
CA HIS A 493 -12.76 -26.17 -11.96
C HIS A 493 -13.04 -25.00 -11.00
N TYR A 494 -12.16 -23.99 -10.97
CA TYR A 494 -12.29 -22.82 -10.10
C TYR A 494 -13.11 -21.69 -10.74
N ARG A 495 -14.03 -21.98 -11.66
CA ARG A 495 -14.84 -20.95 -12.32
C ARG A 495 -16.24 -20.84 -11.76
N PRO A 496 -16.80 -19.60 -11.65
CA PRO A 496 -18.16 -19.37 -11.15
C PRO A 496 -19.22 -20.10 -11.96
N GLU A 497 -19.01 -20.24 -13.28
CA GLU A 497 -19.93 -20.89 -14.21
C GLU A 497 -20.00 -22.41 -14.04
N ALA A 498 -18.94 -23.02 -13.50
CA ALA A 498 -18.94 -24.44 -13.13
C ALA A 498 -19.77 -24.70 -11.86
N ALA A 499 -20.20 -23.63 -11.19
CA ALA A 499 -20.88 -23.67 -9.90
C ALA A 499 -22.35 -23.21 -9.97
N ALA A 500 -22.89 -22.92 -11.17
CA ALA A 500 -24.28 -22.50 -11.40
C ALA A 500 -25.21 -23.71 -11.64
#